data_4456a98f45fc1ecd71123fde4ef00f35
#
_entry.id   4456a98f45fc1ecd71123fde4ef00f35
#
_cell.length_a   1.000
_cell.length_b   1.000
_cell.length_c   1.000
_cell.angle_alpha   90.00
_cell.angle_beta   90.00
_cell.angle_gamma   90.00
#
_symmetry.space_group_name_H-M   'P 1'
#
loop_
_entity.id
_entity.type
_entity.pdbx_description
1 polymer ?
#
loop_
_entity_poly.entity_id
_entity_poly.type
_entity_poly.pdbx_seq_one_letter_code
_entity_poly.pdbx_strand_id
1 'polypeptide(L)'
;METMSLGKRRYFCILVDDRTGYTWFNPCALKSDFTDWFVKLNKLFANQYGTHIKVLRSDRGGEYVNAPLEKYCVENGIKLEFTIPHTPEQNGVAERTNRKILDKGRTIMKDTGAPDFLWADTFATVVYAMNRTISA
;
A
#
# COMPACT_ATOMS: atom_id res chain seq x y z
N MET A 1 -8.27 -5.82 8.64
CA MET A 1 -7.99 -6.55 9.88
C MET A 1 -9.20 -6.50 10.82
N GLU A 2 -9.50 -7.60 11.46
CA GLU A 2 -10.64 -7.67 12.38
C GLU A 2 -10.38 -6.85 13.64
N THR A 3 -9.15 -6.84 14.13
CA THR A 3 -8.76 -6.13 15.34
C THR A 3 -8.14 -4.78 15.00
N MET A 4 -8.55 -3.73 15.72
CA MET A 4 -7.93 -2.41 15.61
C MET A 4 -6.51 -2.43 16.16
N SER A 5 -5.60 -1.68 15.53
CA SER A 5 -4.26 -1.45 16.06
C SER A 5 -4.28 -0.48 17.24
N LEU A 6 -3.12 -0.30 17.90
CA LEU A 6 -2.96 0.70 18.94
C LEU A 6 -3.33 2.11 18.47
N GLY A 7 -3.08 2.44 17.20
CA GLY A 7 -3.47 3.70 16.61
C GLY A 7 -4.91 3.73 16.09
N LYS A 8 -5.74 2.77 16.50
CA LYS A 8 -7.15 2.64 16.07
C LYS A 8 -7.31 2.49 14.57
N ARG A 9 -6.40 1.73 13.93
CA ARG A 9 -6.44 1.43 12.50
C ARG A 9 -7.04 0.06 12.27
N ARG A 10 -7.79 -0.12 11.19
CA ARG A 10 -8.42 -1.40 10.82
C ARG A 10 -7.91 -1.96 9.51
N TYR A 11 -7.37 -1.10 8.65
CA TYR A 11 -6.98 -1.44 7.30
C TYR A 11 -5.53 -1.02 7.07
N PHE A 12 -4.96 -1.50 6.01
CA PHE A 12 -3.71 -0.95 5.51
C PHE A 12 -3.75 -0.83 4.00
N CYS A 13 -3.01 0.14 3.50
CA CYS A 13 -2.83 0.35 2.07
C CYS A 13 -1.35 0.19 1.75
N ILE A 14 -1.05 -0.27 0.57
CA ILE A 14 0.32 -0.31 0.06
C ILE A 14 0.40 0.35 -1.30
N LEU A 15 1.55 0.94 -1.57
CA LEU A 15 1.97 1.32 -2.92
C LEU A 15 3.27 0.61 -3.20
N VAL A 16 3.39 0.01 -4.36
CA VAL A 16 4.58 -0.75 -4.77
C VAL A 16 5.13 -0.14 -6.04
N ASP A 17 6.42 0.17 -6.05
CA ASP A 17 7.10 0.58 -7.26
C ASP A 17 7.33 -0.64 -8.15
N ASP A 18 6.76 -0.60 -9.35
CA ASP A 18 6.81 -1.72 -10.30
C ASP A 18 8.24 -2.11 -10.68
N ARG A 19 9.15 -1.14 -10.72
CA ARG A 19 10.52 -1.37 -11.15
C ARG A 19 11.40 -1.95 -10.06
N THR A 20 11.33 -1.39 -8.86
CA THR A 20 12.21 -1.74 -7.75
C THR A 20 11.60 -2.69 -6.76
N GLY A 21 10.26 -2.76 -6.72
CA GLY A 21 9.54 -3.49 -5.69
C GLY A 21 9.48 -2.76 -4.35
N TYR A 22 10.05 -1.56 -4.26
CA TYR A 22 9.98 -0.78 -3.02
C TYR A 22 8.52 -0.54 -2.64
N THR A 23 8.20 -0.77 -1.38
CA THR A 23 6.83 -0.74 -0.89
C THR A 23 6.65 0.33 0.17
N TRP A 24 5.61 1.14 0.00
CA TRP A 24 5.15 2.08 1.03
C TRP A 24 3.93 1.47 1.70
N PHE A 25 3.89 1.55 3.01
CA PHE A 25 2.86 0.94 3.84
C PHE A 25 2.19 2.01 4.68
N ASN A 26 0.87 1.96 4.75
CA ASN A 26 0.10 2.91 5.56
C ASN A 26 -1.08 2.19 6.24
N PRO A 27 -1.08 2.06 7.56
CA PRO A 27 -2.27 1.62 8.28
C PRO A 27 -3.33 2.72 8.25
N CYS A 28 -4.58 2.35 7.97
CA CYS A 28 -5.68 3.29 7.78
C CYS A 28 -6.83 2.97 8.71
N ALA A 29 -7.52 4.00 9.19
CA ALA A 29 -8.78 3.84 9.91
C ALA A 29 -9.92 3.51 8.95
N LEU A 30 -9.93 4.17 7.79
CA LEU A 30 -10.92 3.99 6.73
C LEU A 30 -10.21 3.70 5.41
N LYS A 31 -10.83 2.91 4.56
CA LYS A 31 -10.29 2.62 3.23
C LYS A 31 -10.19 3.88 2.36
N SER A 32 -11.07 4.86 2.58
CA SER A 32 -11.03 6.15 1.89
C SER A 32 -9.82 7.01 2.26
N ASP A 33 -9.09 6.68 3.32
CA ASP A 33 -7.88 7.40 3.72
C ASP A 33 -6.75 7.25 2.69
N PHE A 34 -6.87 6.32 1.76
CA PHE A 34 -5.88 6.11 0.71
C PHE A 34 -5.60 7.38 -0.10
N THR A 35 -6.63 8.12 -0.48
CA THR A 35 -6.48 9.32 -1.30
C THR A 35 -5.61 10.36 -0.61
N ASP A 36 -5.86 10.65 0.66
CA ASP A 36 -5.06 11.63 1.41
C ASP A 36 -3.62 11.18 1.55
N TRP A 37 -3.39 9.91 1.82
CA TRP A 37 -2.06 9.35 1.92
C TRP A 37 -1.33 9.42 0.58
N PHE A 38 -2.00 9.09 -0.51
CA PHE A 38 -1.44 9.15 -1.87
C PHE A 38 -1.00 10.58 -2.23
N VAL A 39 -1.84 11.56 -1.92
CA VAL A 39 -1.52 12.97 -2.16
C VAL A 39 -0.27 13.40 -1.37
N LYS A 40 -0.19 13.03 -0.10
CA LYS A 40 0.96 13.34 0.74
C LYS A 40 2.23 12.68 0.21
N LEU A 41 2.13 11.43 -0.22
CA LEU A 41 3.27 10.68 -0.73
C LEU A 41 3.79 11.29 -2.05
N ASN A 42 2.90 11.69 -2.93
CA ASN A 42 3.28 12.34 -4.18
C ASN A 42 3.99 13.68 -3.93
N LYS A 43 3.50 14.46 -2.97
CA LYS A 43 4.17 15.72 -2.56
C LYS A 43 5.55 15.45 -1.98
N LEU A 44 5.69 14.41 -1.18
CA LEU A 44 6.97 14.02 -0.61
C LEU A 44 7.98 13.68 -1.72
N PHE A 45 7.56 12.93 -2.72
CA PHE A 45 8.42 12.58 -3.85
C PHE A 45 8.86 13.83 -4.62
N ALA A 46 7.95 14.76 -4.86
CA ALA A 46 8.26 16.01 -5.55
C ALA A 46 9.31 16.83 -4.78
N ASN A 47 9.14 16.94 -3.46
CA ASN A 47 10.04 17.74 -2.62
C ASN A 47 11.40 17.10 -2.41
N GLN A 48 11.45 15.78 -2.21
CA GLN A 48 12.70 15.10 -1.87
C GLN A 48 13.48 14.58 -3.08
N TYR A 49 12.77 14.19 -4.13
CA TYR A 49 13.41 13.55 -5.28
C TYR A 49 13.20 14.32 -6.59
N GLY A 50 12.45 15.43 -6.55
CA GLY A 50 12.14 16.20 -7.75
C GLY A 50 11.33 15.45 -8.79
N THR A 51 10.59 14.43 -8.37
CA THR A 51 9.78 13.61 -9.27
C THR A 51 8.37 13.44 -8.73
N HIS A 52 7.46 13.12 -9.62
CA HIS A 52 6.06 12.84 -9.30
C HIS A 52 5.71 11.42 -9.69
N ILE A 53 4.68 10.88 -9.05
CA ILE A 53 4.07 9.63 -9.51
C ILE A 53 3.49 9.89 -10.90
N LYS A 54 3.83 9.05 -11.86
CA LYS A 54 3.39 9.22 -13.25
C LYS A 54 2.19 8.36 -13.58
N VAL A 55 2.16 7.15 -13.05
CA VAL A 55 1.10 6.17 -13.31
C VAL A 55 0.73 5.50 -12.00
N LEU A 56 -0.56 5.44 -11.73
CA LEU A 56 -1.11 4.66 -10.63
C LEU A 56 -1.92 3.52 -11.22
N ARG A 57 -1.50 2.29 -10.94
CA ARG A 57 -2.23 1.09 -11.37
C ARG A 57 -2.99 0.50 -10.18
N SER A 58 -4.25 0.21 -10.40
CA SER A 58 -5.13 -0.34 -9.38
C SER A 58 -6.13 -1.29 -10.02
N ASP A 59 -6.71 -2.18 -9.23
CA ASP A 59 -7.92 -2.86 -9.65
C ASP A 59 -9.12 -1.91 -9.46
N ARG A 60 -10.28 -2.30 -9.96
CA ARG A 60 -11.50 -1.50 -9.80
C ARG A 60 -12.19 -1.72 -8.45
N GLY A 61 -11.42 -1.98 -7.41
CA GLY A 61 -11.94 -2.02 -6.06
C GLY A 61 -12.40 -0.62 -5.64
N GLY A 62 -13.67 -0.32 -5.75
CA GLY A 62 -14.23 1.02 -5.63
C GLY A 62 -13.97 1.74 -4.31
N GLU A 63 -13.38 1.07 -3.34
CA GLU A 63 -13.10 1.64 -2.02
C GLU A 63 -11.88 2.55 -2.00
N TYR A 64 -10.89 2.26 -2.87
CA TYR A 64 -9.66 3.03 -2.96
C TYR A 64 -9.69 4.06 -4.10
N VAL A 65 -10.36 3.71 -5.19
CA VAL A 65 -10.48 4.60 -6.34
C VAL A 65 -11.84 5.28 -6.28
N ASN A 66 -11.81 6.56 -5.95
CA ASN A 66 -13.01 7.38 -5.78
C ASN A 66 -12.86 8.68 -6.58
N ALA A 67 -13.92 9.46 -6.63
CA ALA A 67 -13.92 10.71 -7.38
C ALA A 67 -12.84 11.70 -6.94
N PRO A 68 -12.55 11.90 -5.64
CA PRO A 68 -11.45 12.76 -5.22
C PRO A 68 -10.08 12.28 -5.73
N LEU A 69 -9.81 10.98 -5.75
CA LEU A 69 -8.56 10.44 -6.27
C LEU A 69 -8.45 10.65 -7.78
N GLU A 70 -9.51 10.36 -8.51
CA GLU A 70 -9.55 10.57 -9.95
C GLU A 70 -9.30 12.04 -10.32
N LYS A 71 -9.95 12.94 -9.60
CA LYS A 71 -9.76 14.39 -9.77
C LYS A 71 -8.32 14.79 -9.53
N TYR A 72 -7.72 14.33 -8.45
CA TYR A 72 -6.32 14.63 -8.13
C TYR A 72 -5.38 14.12 -9.23
N CYS A 73 -5.59 12.91 -9.72
CA CYS A 73 -4.78 12.34 -10.80
C CYS A 73 -4.87 13.17 -12.07
N VAL A 74 -6.08 13.57 -12.46
CA VAL A 74 -6.28 14.42 -13.65
C VAL A 74 -5.57 15.76 -13.48
N GLU A 75 -5.73 16.41 -12.33
CA GLU A 75 -5.13 17.73 -12.07
C GLU A 75 -3.60 17.68 -12.03
N ASN A 76 -3.01 16.55 -11.67
CA ASN A 76 -1.56 16.41 -11.51
C ASN A 76 -0.91 15.60 -12.63
N GLY A 77 -1.64 15.29 -13.69
CA GLY A 77 -1.09 14.56 -14.84
C GLY A 77 -0.71 13.11 -14.55
N ILE A 78 -1.34 12.50 -13.56
CA ILE A 78 -1.10 11.11 -13.20
C ILE A 78 -2.06 10.24 -14.00
N LYS A 79 -1.50 9.29 -14.75
CA LYS A 79 -2.30 8.32 -15.51
C LYS A 79 -2.84 7.27 -14.54
N LEU A 80 -4.15 7.11 -14.53
CA LEU A 80 -4.82 6.09 -13.72
C LEU A 80 -5.13 4.89 -14.62
N GLU A 81 -4.51 3.75 -14.32
CA GLU A 81 -4.73 2.50 -15.04
C GLU A 81 -5.48 1.51 -14.18
N PHE A 82 -6.56 0.95 -14.73
CA PHE A 82 -7.31 -0.11 -14.07
C PHE A 82 -6.94 -1.45 -14.68
N THR A 83 -6.69 -2.44 -13.84
CA THR A 83 -6.46 -3.80 -14.29
C THR A 83 -7.80 -4.45 -14.62
N ILE A 84 -7.78 -5.28 -15.66
CA ILE A 84 -8.97 -6.03 -16.06
C ILE A 84 -9.20 -7.16 -15.03
N PRO A 85 -10.44 -7.35 -14.55
CA PRO A 85 -10.75 -8.47 -13.68
C PRO A 85 -10.33 -9.79 -14.32
N HIS A 86 -9.81 -10.71 -13.53
CA HIS A 86 -9.33 -12.04 -13.97
C HIS A 86 -8.07 -12.00 -14.86
N THR A 87 -7.33 -10.89 -14.86
CA THR A 87 -6.02 -10.81 -15.52
C THR A 87 -4.95 -10.55 -14.46
N PRO A 88 -4.52 -11.60 -13.71
CA PRO A 88 -3.63 -11.43 -12.56
C PRO A 88 -2.26 -10.87 -12.92
N GLU A 89 -1.80 -11.00 -14.15
CA GLU A 89 -0.49 -10.50 -14.58
C GLU A 89 -0.39 -8.98 -14.51
N GLN A 90 -1.51 -8.26 -14.65
CA GLN A 90 -1.52 -6.80 -14.69
C GLN A 90 -1.29 -6.15 -13.33
N ASN A 91 -1.65 -6.84 -12.24
CA ASN A 91 -1.48 -6.33 -10.87
C ASN A 91 -0.74 -7.33 -9.97
N GLY A 92 0.00 -8.25 -10.58
CA GLY A 92 0.65 -9.33 -9.86
C GLY A 92 1.67 -8.89 -8.84
N VAL A 93 2.39 -7.79 -9.09
CA VAL A 93 3.41 -7.28 -8.17
C VAL A 93 2.77 -6.84 -6.86
N ALA A 94 1.73 -6.02 -6.93
CA ALA A 94 1.04 -5.53 -5.72
C ALA A 94 0.36 -6.67 -4.96
N GLU A 95 -0.29 -7.58 -5.66
CA GLU A 95 -0.94 -8.74 -5.04
C GLU A 95 0.05 -9.65 -4.34
N ARG A 96 1.17 -9.97 -4.98
CA ARG A 96 2.23 -10.79 -4.38
C ARG A 96 2.85 -10.13 -3.17
N THR A 97 3.10 -8.83 -3.25
CA THR A 97 3.65 -8.06 -2.14
C THR A 97 2.70 -8.05 -0.96
N ASN A 98 1.42 -7.80 -1.21
CA ASN A 98 0.39 -7.83 -0.17
C ASN A 98 0.32 -9.19 0.52
N ARG A 99 0.36 -10.26 -0.26
CA ARG A 99 0.36 -11.63 0.28
C ARG A 99 1.58 -11.89 1.15
N LYS A 100 2.77 -11.47 0.71
CA LYS A 100 4.00 -11.62 1.50
C LYS A 100 3.92 -10.90 2.84
N ILE A 101 3.39 -9.68 2.84
CA ILE A 101 3.22 -8.90 4.08
C ILE A 101 2.31 -9.63 5.05
N LEU A 102 1.16 -10.09 4.55
CA LEU A 102 0.20 -10.82 5.37
C LEU A 102 0.79 -12.12 5.93
N ASP A 103 1.42 -12.92 5.09
CA ASP A 103 1.97 -14.22 5.50
C ASP A 103 3.09 -14.05 6.53
N LYS A 104 4.06 -13.16 6.26
CA LYS A 104 5.17 -12.91 7.17
C LYS A 104 4.73 -12.26 8.47
N GLY A 105 3.83 -11.29 8.39
CA GLY A 105 3.32 -10.61 9.57
C GLY A 105 2.53 -11.54 10.49
N ARG A 106 1.66 -12.35 9.92
CA ARG A 106 0.89 -13.34 10.67
C ARG A 106 1.79 -14.38 11.33
N THR A 107 2.81 -14.85 10.62
CA THR A 107 3.78 -15.81 11.16
C THR A 107 4.51 -15.22 12.35
N ILE A 108 5.00 -13.98 12.25
CA ILE A 108 5.70 -13.31 13.35
C ILE A 108 4.78 -13.15 14.55
N MET A 109 3.55 -12.71 14.34
CA MET A 109 2.60 -12.53 15.43
C MET A 109 2.28 -13.85 16.13
N LYS A 110 2.12 -14.92 15.36
CA LYS A 110 1.87 -16.26 15.91
C LYS A 110 3.06 -16.77 16.72
N ASP A 111 4.27 -16.67 16.16
CA ASP A 111 5.48 -17.20 16.79
C ASP A 111 5.89 -16.44 18.05
N THR A 112 5.65 -15.14 18.08
CA THR A 112 6.00 -14.30 19.23
C THR A 112 4.88 -14.23 20.27
N GLY A 113 3.68 -14.67 19.93
CA GLY A 113 2.50 -14.51 20.80
C GLY A 113 2.07 -13.07 20.96
N ALA A 114 2.44 -12.20 20.02
CA ALA A 114 2.08 -10.78 20.10
C ALA A 114 0.56 -10.59 20.12
N PRO A 115 0.04 -9.63 20.92
CA PRO A 115 -1.37 -9.30 20.90
C PRO A 115 -1.82 -8.82 19.53
N ASP A 116 -3.04 -9.16 19.13
CA ASP A 116 -3.57 -8.84 17.80
C ASP A 116 -3.54 -7.34 17.49
N PHE A 117 -3.70 -6.48 18.51
CA PHE A 117 -3.69 -5.02 18.27
C PHE A 117 -2.32 -4.47 17.82
N LEU A 118 -1.26 -5.29 17.84
CA LEU A 118 0.07 -4.90 17.34
C LEU A 118 0.27 -5.23 15.86
N TRP A 119 -0.79 -5.62 15.15
CA TRP A 119 -0.65 -6.02 13.76
C TRP A 119 -0.04 -4.92 12.86
N ALA A 120 -0.44 -3.66 13.04
CA ALA A 120 0.06 -2.57 12.20
C ALA A 120 1.56 -2.36 12.37
N ASP A 121 2.05 -2.39 13.62
CA ASP A 121 3.47 -2.25 13.91
C ASP A 121 4.28 -3.44 13.36
N THR A 122 3.74 -4.63 13.48
CA THR A 122 4.36 -5.85 12.97
C THR A 122 4.47 -5.81 11.44
N PHE A 123 3.37 -5.46 10.77
CA PHE A 123 3.34 -5.40 9.30
C PHE A 123 4.25 -4.29 8.77
N ALA A 124 4.29 -3.14 9.45
CA ALA A 124 5.22 -2.07 9.10
C ALA A 124 6.68 -2.53 9.21
N THR A 125 7.00 -3.31 10.24
CA THR A 125 8.34 -3.89 10.41
C THR A 125 8.68 -4.87 9.29
N VAL A 126 7.72 -5.69 8.88
CA VAL A 126 7.90 -6.61 7.74
C VAL A 126 8.23 -5.82 6.46
N VAL A 127 7.48 -4.76 6.18
CA VAL A 127 7.71 -3.91 4.99
C VAL A 127 9.08 -3.25 5.07
N TYR A 128 9.46 -2.73 6.23
CA TYR A 128 10.77 -2.14 6.46
C TYR A 128 11.89 -3.12 6.11
N ALA A 129 11.79 -4.35 6.60
CA ALA A 129 12.76 -5.40 6.32
C ALA A 129 12.77 -5.80 4.84
N MET A 130 11.58 -5.95 4.24
CA MET A 130 11.46 -6.30 2.82
C MET A 130 12.13 -5.28 1.91
N ASN A 131 11.97 -3.99 2.21
CA ASN A 131 12.57 -2.91 1.42
C ASN A 131 14.11 -2.90 1.49
N ARG A 132 14.68 -3.57 2.48
CA ARG A 132 16.13 -3.62 2.71
C ARG A 132 16.75 -4.96 2.37
N THR A 133 15.93 -5.90 1.91
CA THR A 133 16.39 -7.24 1.51
C THR A 133 16.60 -7.25 0.00
N ILE A 134 17.76 -7.71 -0.43
CA ILE A 134 18.05 -7.88 -1.86
C ILE A 134 17.33 -9.13 -2.35
N SER A 135 16.47 -8.96 -3.35
CA SER A 135 15.82 -10.08 -4.01
C SER A 135 16.81 -10.76 -4.95
N ALA A 136 16.97 -12.03 -4.76
CA ALA A 136 17.75 -12.83 -5.69
C ALA A 136 16.96 -13.06 -6.99
#